data_7ca3ad6871286134283904eb793a8bc3
#
_entry.id   7ca3ad6871286134283904eb793a8bc3
#
_cell.length_a   1.000
_cell.length_b   1.000
_cell.length_c   1.000
_cell.angle_alpha   90.00
_cell.angle_beta   90.00
_cell.angle_gamma   90.00
#
_symmetry.space_group_name_H-M   'P 1'
#
loop_
_entity.id
_entity.type
_entity.pdbx_description
1 polymer ?
#
loop_
_entity_poly.entity_id
_entity_poly.type
_entity_poly.pdbx_seq_one_letter_code
_entity_poly.pdbx_strand_id
1 'polypeptide(L)'
;TEFGKSELFSTEQLRSAGINIVIWPVSLLRIAMGAAGRALDELTTKGHLRDKLDEMQHRADLYDLIDYEQYNHFDTSIYNFSVSTPITKE
;
A
#
# COMPACT_ATOMS: atom_id res chain seq x y z
N THR A 1 18.49 -7.62 12.00
CA THR A 1 17.11 -7.10 11.89
C THR A 1 16.82 -6.16 13.05
N GLU A 2 15.89 -5.25 12.85
CA GLU A 2 15.39 -4.37 13.89
C GLU A 2 14.89 -5.22 15.08
N PHE A 3 15.13 -4.75 16.29
CA PHE A 3 14.84 -5.46 17.55
C PHE A 3 15.63 -6.77 17.75
N GLY A 4 16.63 -7.01 16.92
CA GLY A 4 17.58 -8.11 17.11
C GLY A 4 18.67 -7.77 18.13
N LYS A 5 19.63 -8.70 18.27
CA LYS A 5 20.76 -8.52 19.21
C LYS A 5 21.95 -7.79 18.58
N SER A 6 22.02 -7.74 17.27
CA SER A 6 23.12 -7.10 16.53
C SER A 6 22.83 -5.65 16.22
N GLU A 7 23.88 -4.86 16.09
CA GLU A 7 23.82 -3.51 15.58
C GLU A 7 23.22 -3.48 14.16
N LEU A 8 22.58 -2.37 13.81
CA LEU A 8 22.04 -2.13 12.48
C LEU A 8 23.12 -1.51 11.59
N PHE A 9 23.55 -2.25 10.59
CA PHE A 9 24.54 -1.80 9.63
C PHE A 9 23.87 -1.23 8.38
N SER A 10 24.49 -0.23 7.78
CA SER A 10 24.11 0.27 6.47
C SER A 10 24.51 -0.73 5.37
N THR A 11 23.90 -0.62 4.20
CA THR A 11 24.29 -1.41 3.04
C THR A 11 25.74 -1.21 2.63
N GLU A 12 26.26 0.00 2.81
CA GLU A 12 27.66 0.32 2.50
C GLU A 12 28.62 -0.37 3.46
N GLN A 13 28.32 -0.37 4.76
CA GLN A 13 29.10 -1.10 5.76
C GLN A 13 29.10 -2.60 5.46
N LEU A 14 27.96 -3.16 5.09
CA LEU A 14 27.84 -4.57 4.73
C LEU A 14 28.59 -4.91 3.43
N ARG A 15 28.51 -4.01 2.43
CA ARG A 15 29.30 -4.15 1.19
C ARG A 15 30.79 -4.19 1.46
N SER A 16 31.28 -3.29 2.29
CA SER A 16 32.71 -3.23 2.70
C SER A 16 33.17 -4.49 3.42
N ALA A 17 32.26 -5.19 4.09
CA ALA A 17 32.51 -6.48 4.73
C ALA A 17 32.37 -7.68 3.78
N GLY A 18 32.11 -7.45 2.49
CA GLY A 18 31.99 -8.52 1.48
C GLY A 18 30.61 -9.16 1.38
N ILE A 19 29.57 -8.52 1.94
CA ILE A 19 28.17 -9.00 1.83
C ILE A 19 27.60 -8.59 0.48
N ASN A 20 27.01 -9.53 -0.25
CA ASN A 20 26.46 -9.32 -1.59
C ASN A 20 24.94 -9.19 -1.60
N ILE A 21 24.25 -9.72 -0.61
CA ILE A 21 22.79 -9.70 -0.53
C ILE A 21 22.39 -9.25 0.87
N VAL A 22 21.49 -8.26 0.92
CA VAL A 22 20.91 -7.76 2.17
C VAL A 22 19.38 -7.83 2.07
N ILE A 23 18.76 -8.36 3.10
CA ILE A 23 17.29 -8.44 3.20
C ILE A 23 16.81 -7.76 4.47
N TRP A 24 15.67 -7.09 4.37
CA TRP A 24 14.98 -6.45 5.48
C TRP A 24 13.66 -7.19 5.76
N PRO A 25 13.71 -8.31 6.50
CA PRO A 25 12.52 -9.10 6.76
C PRO A 25 11.52 -8.32 7.62
N VAL A 26 10.30 -8.18 7.11
CA VAL A 26 9.16 -7.51 7.76
C VAL A 26 9.37 -6.04 8.16
N SER A 27 10.46 -5.40 7.80
CA SER A 27 10.77 -4.00 8.20
C SER A 27 9.69 -3.02 7.71
N LEU A 28 9.33 -3.10 6.43
CA LEU A 28 8.28 -2.24 5.86
C LEU A 28 6.91 -2.53 6.47
N LEU A 29 6.60 -3.80 6.72
CA LEU A 29 5.35 -4.18 7.40
C LEU A 29 5.28 -3.59 8.80
N ARG A 30 6.36 -3.64 9.57
CA ARG A 30 6.43 -3.05 10.91
C ARG A 30 6.23 -1.54 10.88
N ILE A 31 6.82 -0.85 9.90
CA ILE A 31 6.61 0.59 9.72
C ILE A 31 5.15 0.89 9.38
N ALA A 32 4.57 0.15 8.43
CA ALA A 32 3.18 0.31 8.03
C ALA A 32 2.21 0.06 9.19
N MET A 33 2.41 -1.03 9.94
CA MET A 33 1.56 -1.38 11.08
C MET A 33 1.71 -0.39 12.24
N GLY A 34 2.92 0.13 12.48
CA GLY A 34 3.13 1.18 13.47
C GLY A 34 2.41 2.49 13.09
N ALA A 35 2.48 2.88 11.83
CA ALA A 35 1.76 4.04 11.32
C ALA A 35 0.23 3.84 11.39
N ALA A 36 -0.26 2.66 10.99
CA ALA A 36 -1.68 2.31 11.09
C ALA A 36 -2.19 2.34 12.54
N GLY A 37 -1.42 1.82 13.49
CA GLY A 37 -1.75 1.86 14.92
C GLY A 37 -1.92 3.29 15.42
N ARG A 38 -0.95 4.16 15.13
CA ARG A 38 -1.04 5.58 15.51
C ARG A 38 -2.23 6.30 14.86
N ALA A 39 -2.54 5.97 13.61
CA ALA A 39 -3.70 6.53 12.92
C ALA A 39 -5.03 6.06 13.55
N LEU A 40 -5.13 4.80 13.96
CA LEU A 40 -6.31 4.27 14.66
C LEU A 40 -6.52 4.93 16.01
N ASP A 41 -5.45 5.17 16.79
CA ASP A 41 -5.54 5.90 18.05
C ASP A 41 -6.07 7.32 17.84
N GLU A 42 -5.57 8.01 16.80
CA GLU A 42 -6.05 9.35 16.45
C GLU A 42 -7.49 9.35 15.99
N LEU A 43 -7.88 8.38 15.15
CA LEU A 43 -9.26 8.25 14.69
C LEU A 43 -10.22 7.99 15.85
N THR A 44 -9.83 7.16 16.81
CA THR A 44 -10.61 6.87 18.03
C THR A 44 -10.78 8.11 18.90
N THR A 45 -9.73 8.92 19.02
CA THR A 45 -9.73 10.11 19.89
C THR A 45 -10.39 11.33 19.25
N LYS A 46 -10.10 11.58 17.97
CA LYS A 46 -10.52 12.80 17.24
C LYS A 46 -11.70 12.58 16.30
N GLY A 47 -11.97 11.33 15.88
CA GLY A 47 -12.97 11.00 14.88
C GLY A 47 -12.62 11.37 13.44
N HIS A 48 -11.37 11.76 13.16
CA HIS A 48 -10.87 12.09 11.83
C HIS A 48 -9.36 11.94 11.73
N LEU A 49 -8.83 11.93 10.50
CA LEU A 49 -7.40 11.81 10.18
C LEU A 49 -6.86 13.03 9.43
N ARG A 50 -7.43 14.25 9.63
CA ARG A 50 -6.98 15.45 8.93
C ARG A 50 -5.49 15.75 9.15
N ASP A 51 -5.01 15.53 10.37
CA ASP A 51 -3.62 15.83 10.75
C ASP A 51 -2.64 14.76 10.25
N LYS A 52 -3.13 13.74 9.54
CA LYS A 52 -2.35 12.63 8.98
C LYS A 52 -2.23 12.64 7.46
N LEU A 53 -2.81 13.65 6.80
CA LEU A 53 -2.82 13.70 5.32
C LEU A 53 -1.41 13.70 4.73
N ASP A 54 -0.47 14.39 5.36
CA ASP A 54 0.92 14.46 4.91
C ASP A 54 1.69 13.13 5.05
N GLU A 55 1.17 12.22 5.88
CA GLU A 55 1.73 10.87 6.06
C GLU A 55 1.09 9.85 5.11
N MET A 56 0.04 10.24 4.41
CA MET A 56 -0.69 9.33 3.51
C MET A 56 -0.06 9.31 2.12
N GLN A 57 0.00 8.14 1.52
CA GLN A 57 0.24 8.04 0.09
C GLN A 57 -0.91 8.70 -0.68
N HIS A 58 -0.60 9.57 -1.63
CA HIS A 58 -1.61 10.19 -2.46
C HIS A 58 -2.36 9.16 -3.30
N ARG A 59 -3.66 9.38 -3.52
CA ARG A 59 -4.51 8.42 -4.26
C ARG A 59 -3.96 8.10 -5.65
N ALA A 60 -3.47 9.09 -6.39
CA ALA A 60 -2.90 8.90 -7.71
C ALA A 60 -1.69 7.96 -7.67
N ASP A 61 -0.78 8.17 -6.72
CA ASP A 61 0.41 7.34 -6.56
C ASP A 61 0.07 5.89 -6.18
N LEU A 62 -0.97 5.71 -5.36
CA LEU A 62 -1.47 4.38 -5.03
C LEU A 62 -2.07 3.68 -6.27
N TYR A 63 -2.84 4.40 -7.07
CA TYR A 63 -3.45 3.85 -8.29
C TYR A 63 -2.40 3.45 -9.32
N ASP A 64 -1.36 4.26 -9.48
CA ASP A 64 -0.23 3.92 -10.34
C ASP A 64 0.51 2.68 -9.83
N LEU A 65 0.75 2.61 -8.52
CA LEU A 65 1.46 1.49 -7.90
C LEU A 65 0.75 0.15 -8.09
N ILE A 66 -0.59 0.11 -7.99
CA ILE A 66 -1.39 -1.11 -8.13
C ILE A 66 -1.94 -1.32 -9.54
N ASP A 67 -1.59 -0.45 -10.49
CA ASP A 67 -2.06 -0.49 -11.88
C ASP A 67 -3.60 -0.49 -12.00
N TYR A 68 -4.23 0.35 -11.17
CA TYR A 68 -5.68 0.41 -11.00
C TYR A 68 -6.44 0.63 -12.32
N GLU A 69 -5.96 1.54 -13.17
CA GLU A 69 -6.63 1.89 -14.42
C GLU A 69 -6.67 0.70 -15.39
N GLN A 70 -5.64 -0.13 -15.42
CA GLN A 70 -5.61 -1.31 -16.26
C GLN A 70 -6.65 -2.35 -15.81
N TYR A 71 -6.77 -2.56 -14.50
CA TYR A 71 -7.81 -3.42 -13.94
C TYR A 71 -9.22 -2.88 -14.17
N ASN A 72 -9.40 -1.56 -14.05
CA ASN A 72 -10.66 -0.89 -14.32
C ASN A 72 -11.08 -1.03 -15.79
N HIS A 73 -10.15 -0.84 -16.73
CA HIS A 73 -10.39 -1.06 -18.15
C HIS A 73 -10.73 -2.52 -18.45
N PHE A 74 -10.00 -3.44 -17.86
CA PHE A 74 -10.27 -4.87 -18.01
C PHE A 74 -11.67 -5.24 -17.52
N ASP A 75 -12.05 -4.79 -16.34
CA ASP A 75 -13.37 -5.03 -15.75
C ASP A 75 -14.49 -4.46 -16.63
N THR A 76 -14.35 -3.22 -17.09
CA THR A 76 -15.29 -2.58 -18.01
C THR A 76 -15.42 -3.34 -19.32
N SER A 77 -14.32 -3.89 -19.85
CA SER A 77 -14.36 -4.67 -21.10
C SER A 77 -15.16 -5.96 -20.98
N ILE A 78 -15.15 -6.59 -19.80
CA ILE A 78 -15.89 -7.82 -19.51
C ILE A 78 -17.36 -7.55 -19.26
N TYR A 79 -17.68 -6.51 -18.49
CA TYR A 79 -19.05 -6.22 -18.04
C TYR A 79 -19.78 -5.18 -18.89
N ASN A 80 -19.13 -4.63 -19.91
CA ASN A 80 -19.74 -3.65 -20.82
C ASN A 80 -20.59 -4.35 -21.89
N PHE A 81 -21.57 -5.12 -21.47
CA PHE A 81 -22.58 -5.67 -22.35
C PHE A 81 -23.96 -5.12 -21.97
N SER A 82 -24.72 -4.69 -22.97
CA SER A 82 -26.12 -4.37 -22.81
C SER A 82 -26.97 -5.61 -23.09
N VAL A 83 -27.67 -6.07 -22.08
CA VAL A 83 -28.75 -7.06 -22.32
C VAL A 83 -29.93 -6.32 -22.94
N SER A 84 -30.07 -6.43 -24.24
CA SER A 84 -31.31 -6.01 -24.89
C SER A 84 -32.38 -7.01 -24.49
N THR A 85 -33.16 -6.67 -23.48
CA THR A 85 -34.42 -7.39 -23.21
C THR A 85 -35.38 -7.06 -24.35
N PRO A 86 -35.86 -8.02 -25.12
CA PRO A 86 -36.95 -7.73 -26.07
C PRO A 86 -38.13 -7.24 -25.26
N ILE A 87 -38.52 -6.00 -25.45
CA ILE A 87 -39.82 -5.51 -24.93
C ILE A 87 -40.85 -6.22 -25.73
N THR A 88 -41.45 -7.26 -25.17
CA THR A 88 -42.68 -7.82 -25.69
C THR A 88 -43.77 -6.77 -25.51
N LYS A 89 -44.11 -6.07 -26.61
CA LYS A 89 -45.33 -5.28 -26.64
C LYS A 89 -46.48 -6.25 -26.68
N GLU A 90 -47.19 -6.34 -25.57
CA GLU A 90 -48.59 -6.83 -25.59
C GLU A 90 -49.48 -5.79 -26.23
#